data_3701c00ed158e523a33b3cc48e49e1c2
#
_entry.id   3701c00ed158e523a33b3cc48e49e1c2
#
_cell.length_a   1.000
_cell.length_b   1.000
_cell.length_c   1.000
_cell.angle_alpha   90.00
_cell.angle_beta   90.00
_cell.angle_gamma   90.00
#
_symmetry.space_group_name_H-M   'P 1'
#
loop_
_entity.id
_entity.type
_entity.pdbx_description
1 polymer ?
#
loop_
_entity_poly.entity_id
_entity_poly.type
_entity_poly.pdbx_seq_one_letter_code
_entity_poly.pdbx_strand_id
1 'polypeptide(L)'
;MSKKRVKSKTKKRKLSFKKIFRLVVIIIALYLFIKYILNIPIKNIYITNNDNISDKEILSSSKLINYPSFFKTSKNNIKNNLLKNDYIKNVTITKKYGYKLYLDIEEYKIICYDKNINKLYLENGKKVDNIYNITDSPILVNDIGNLYDEFIDKFKLVDKEILLKISEIEYVPVEVDKERFLLRMNDENYVYITLSKIKNLNKYNEIYDEMDGKKGIIYLDSGNYVEIKE
;
A
#
# COMPACT_ATOMS: atom_id res chain seq x y z
N MET A 1 -10.26 78.10 48.87
CA MET A 1 -10.68 77.51 47.57
C MET A 1 -11.04 76.06 47.76
N SER A 2 -12.34 75.77 47.76
CA SER A 2 -12.86 74.38 47.99
C SER A 2 -12.98 73.68 46.65
N LYS A 3 -12.21 72.59 46.44
CA LYS A 3 -12.32 71.72 45.22
C LYS A 3 -13.52 70.76 45.31
N LYS A 4 -14.60 71.05 44.56
CA LYS A 4 -15.72 70.16 44.39
C LYS A 4 -15.29 68.92 43.58
N ARG A 5 -15.25 67.72 44.21
CA ARG A 5 -15.05 66.45 43.49
C ARG A 5 -16.37 66.08 42.77
N VAL A 6 -16.35 66.06 41.44
CA VAL A 6 -17.45 65.55 40.62
C VAL A 6 -17.35 64.01 40.59
N LYS A 7 -18.29 63.31 41.21
CA LYS A 7 -18.39 61.87 41.09
C LYS A 7 -19.07 61.50 39.76
N SER A 8 -18.33 60.93 38.83
CA SER A 8 -18.89 60.39 37.61
C SER A 8 -19.75 59.15 37.94
N LYS A 9 -21.05 59.21 37.69
CA LYS A 9 -21.93 58.06 37.79
C LYS A 9 -21.73 57.17 36.58
N THR A 10 -20.96 56.09 36.71
CA THR A 10 -20.93 55.00 35.72
C THR A 10 -22.30 54.34 35.68
N LYS A 11 -23.05 54.53 34.60
CA LYS A 11 -24.29 53.79 34.31
C LYS A 11 -23.97 52.32 34.16
N LYS A 12 -24.27 51.46 35.19
CA LYS A 12 -24.25 50.02 35.05
C LYS A 12 -25.31 49.64 34.02
N ARG A 13 -24.85 49.16 32.81
CA ARG A 13 -25.73 48.66 31.77
C ARG A 13 -26.45 47.40 32.30
N LYS A 14 -27.74 47.50 32.64
CA LYS A 14 -28.58 46.33 32.98
C LYS A 14 -28.79 45.56 31.67
N LEU A 15 -28.31 44.35 31.60
CA LEU A 15 -28.61 43.41 30.48
C LEU A 15 -30.14 43.15 30.50
N SER A 16 -30.87 43.51 29.44
CA SER A 16 -32.29 43.21 29.35
C SER A 16 -32.51 41.71 29.15
N PHE A 17 -33.43 41.13 29.88
CA PHE A 17 -33.79 39.71 29.80
C PHE A 17 -34.06 39.25 28.35
N LYS A 18 -34.72 40.10 27.53
CA LYS A 18 -34.96 39.85 26.11
C LYS A 18 -33.65 39.68 25.28
N LYS A 19 -32.57 40.39 25.64
CA LYS A 19 -31.27 40.26 24.96
C LYS A 19 -30.59 38.96 25.35
N ILE A 20 -30.65 38.59 26.64
CA ILE A 20 -30.12 37.32 27.13
C ILE A 20 -30.85 36.16 26.49
N PHE A 21 -32.18 36.18 26.44
CA PHE A 21 -32.99 35.14 25.79
C PHE A 21 -32.64 34.96 24.33
N ARG A 22 -32.52 36.06 23.52
CA ARG A 22 -32.08 35.99 22.13
C ARG A 22 -30.71 35.37 21.98
N LEU A 23 -29.77 35.74 22.84
CA LEU A 23 -28.42 35.18 22.82
C LEU A 23 -28.44 33.66 23.06
N VAL A 24 -29.22 33.18 24.04
CA VAL A 24 -29.37 31.74 24.32
C VAL A 24 -29.96 31.00 23.12
N VAL A 25 -30.99 31.57 22.47
CA VAL A 25 -31.59 30.96 21.26
C VAL A 25 -30.57 30.84 20.12
N ILE A 26 -29.74 31.89 19.91
CA ILE A 26 -28.69 31.86 18.89
C ILE A 26 -27.64 30.78 19.21
N ILE A 27 -27.22 30.65 20.47
CA ILE A 27 -26.27 29.65 20.90
C ILE A 27 -26.82 28.22 20.66
N ILE A 28 -28.07 27.98 21.00
CA ILE A 28 -28.74 26.69 20.79
C ILE A 28 -28.81 26.39 19.26
N ALA A 29 -29.25 27.36 18.49
CA ALA A 29 -29.32 27.19 17.03
C ALA A 29 -27.93 26.87 16.40
N LEU A 30 -26.89 27.58 16.85
CA LEU A 30 -25.50 27.33 16.41
C LEU A 30 -25.03 25.94 16.83
N TYR A 31 -25.32 25.52 18.04
CA TYR A 31 -24.99 24.17 18.52
C TYR A 31 -25.67 23.08 17.68
N LEU A 32 -26.97 23.21 17.39
CA LEU A 32 -27.72 22.28 16.57
C LEU A 32 -27.18 22.25 15.13
N PHE A 33 -26.83 23.40 14.57
CA PHE A 33 -26.22 23.53 13.25
C PHE A 33 -24.86 22.84 13.18
N ILE A 34 -23.98 23.08 14.14
CA ILE A 34 -22.68 22.40 14.23
C ILE A 34 -22.88 20.88 14.36
N LYS A 35 -23.78 20.44 15.23
CA LYS A 35 -24.11 19.02 15.41
C LYS A 35 -24.60 18.38 14.11
N TYR A 36 -25.43 19.09 13.34
CA TYR A 36 -25.91 18.65 12.03
C TYR A 36 -24.73 18.47 11.05
N ILE A 37 -23.88 19.48 10.89
CA ILE A 37 -22.70 19.42 10.02
C ILE A 37 -21.77 18.26 10.41
N LEU A 38 -21.48 18.14 11.70
CA LEU A 38 -20.58 17.10 12.19
C LEU A 38 -21.13 15.67 12.00
N ASN A 39 -22.40 15.50 11.69
CA ASN A 39 -23.01 14.19 11.46
C ASN A 39 -23.25 13.89 9.97
N ILE A 40 -22.84 14.76 9.06
CA ILE A 40 -22.93 14.48 7.62
C ILE A 40 -22.11 13.25 7.28
N PRO A 41 -22.71 12.19 6.70
CA PRO A 41 -21.98 10.97 6.37
C PRO A 41 -21.06 11.16 5.15
N ILE A 42 -20.09 10.29 5.01
CA ILE A 42 -19.34 10.13 3.76
C ILE A 42 -20.34 9.67 2.69
N LYS A 43 -20.34 10.31 1.52
CA LYS A 43 -21.26 9.95 0.42
C LYS A 43 -20.68 8.87 -0.49
N ASN A 44 -19.40 9.01 -0.84
CA ASN A 44 -18.72 8.08 -1.72
C ASN A 44 -17.33 7.79 -1.20
N ILE A 45 -16.90 6.54 -1.30
CA ILE A 45 -15.55 6.08 -1.03
C ILE A 45 -15.02 5.48 -2.32
N TYR A 46 -13.85 5.96 -2.75
CA TYR A 46 -13.13 5.46 -3.92
C TYR A 46 -11.84 4.81 -3.41
N ILE A 47 -11.62 3.57 -3.80
CA ILE A 47 -10.44 2.78 -3.46
C ILE A 47 -9.69 2.51 -4.76
N THR A 48 -8.39 2.66 -4.76
CA THR A 48 -7.53 2.47 -5.94
C THR A 48 -6.23 1.78 -5.54
N ASN A 49 -5.62 1.07 -6.52
CA ASN A 49 -4.33 0.40 -6.41
C ASN A 49 -4.29 -0.72 -5.34
N ASN A 50 -5.45 -1.32 -5.06
CA ASN A 50 -5.59 -2.50 -4.21
C ASN A 50 -5.64 -3.75 -5.10
N ASP A 51 -4.47 -4.32 -5.39
CA ASP A 51 -4.34 -5.44 -6.34
C ASP A 51 -4.83 -6.76 -5.72
N ASN A 52 -4.44 -7.03 -4.47
CA ASN A 52 -4.71 -8.31 -3.78
C ASN A 52 -5.79 -8.21 -2.72
N ILE A 53 -5.99 -7.04 -2.12
CA ILE A 53 -6.92 -6.83 -1.01
C ILE A 53 -8.25 -6.33 -1.54
N SER A 54 -9.36 -7.00 -1.20
CA SER A 54 -10.69 -6.58 -1.66
C SER A 54 -11.13 -5.24 -1.04
N ASP A 55 -11.93 -4.46 -1.80
CA ASP A 55 -12.54 -3.23 -1.30
C ASP A 55 -13.32 -3.44 0.01
N LYS A 56 -14.03 -4.58 0.10
CA LYS A 56 -14.80 -4.95 1.29
C LYS A 56 -13.91 -5.06 2.52
N GLU A 57 -12.74 -5.65 2.39
CA GLU A 57 -11.80 -5.79 3.49
C GLU A 57 -11.16 -4.46 3.87
N ILE A 58 -10.80 -3.63 2.88
CA ILE A 58 -10.29 -2.28 3.12
C ILE A 58 -11.32 -1.44 3.88
N LEU A 59 -12.59 -1.47 3.46
CA LEU A 59 -13.68 -0.78 4.15
C LEU A 59 -13.89 -1.29 5.58
N SER A 60 -13.81 -2.61 5.77
CA SER A 60 -13.95 -3.26 7.08
C SER A 60 -12.82 -2.83 8.02
N SER A 61 -11.59 -3.04 7.60
CA SER A 61 -10.38 -2.76 8.39
C SER A 61 -10.25 -1.27 8.73
N SER A 62 -10.64 -0.40 7.81
CA SER A 62 -10.64 1.06 8.01
C SER A 62 -11.83 1.57 8.84
N LYS A 63 -12.82 0.72 9.18
CA LYS A 63 -14.09 1.06 9.85
C LYS A 63 -14.97 2.02 9.04
N LEU A 64 -14.97 1.87 7.73
CA LEU A 64 -15.72 2.73 6.81
C LEU A 64 -16.99 2.09 6.24
N ILE A 65 -17.31 0.83 6.57
CA ILE A 65 -18.45 0.07 6.03
C ILE A 65 -19.79 0.84 6.15
N ASN A 66 -20.02 1.52 7.28
CA ASN A 66 -21.28 2.19 7.55
C ASN A 66 -21.25 3.69 7.19
N TYR A 67 -20.36 4.10 6.29
CA TYR A 67 -20.25 5.49 5.85
C TYR A 67 -20.29 6.49 7.03
N PRO A 68 -19.29 6.47 7.92
CA PRO A 68 -19.30 7.30 9.12
C PRO A 68 -19.27 8.79 8.76
N SER A 69 -19.40 9.64 9.80
CA SER A 69 -19.35 11.09 9.60
C SER A 69 -18.07 11.52 8.88
N PHE A 70 -18.22 12.28 7.80
CA PHE A 70 -17.11 12.82 7.03
C PHE A 70 -16.16 13.69 7.87
N PHE A 71 -16.72 14.53 8.74
CA PHE A 71 -15.92 15.45 9.55
C PHE A 71 -15.27 14.78 10.76
N LYS A 72 -15.95 13.81 11.39
CA LYS A 72 -15.41 13.08 12.54
C LYS A 72 -14.40 12.01 12.17
N THR A 73 -14.44 11.53 10.94
CA THR A 73 -13.52 10.49 10.46
C THR A 73 -12.11 11.03 10.33
N SER A 74 -11.18 10.47 11.09
CA SER A 74 -9.76 10.84 11.07
C SER A 74 -9.00 10.07 9.99
N LYS A 75 -8.25 10.80 9.13
CA LYS A 75 -7.34 10.18 8.16
C LYS A 75 -6.28 9.29 8.84
N ASN A 76 -5.72 9.77 9.95
CA ASN A 76 -4.70 9.01 10.68
C ASN A 76 -5.24 7.71 11.25
N ASN A 77 -6.49 7.71 11.76
CA ASN A 77 -7.10 6.48 12.27
C ASN A 77 -7.36 5.47 11.15
N ILE A 78 -7.82 5.92 9.98
CA ILE A 78 -7.97 5.07 8.79
C ILE A 78 -6.61 4.46 8.42
N LYS A 79 -5.60 5.31 8.24
CA LYS A 79 -4.24 4.88 7.87
C LYS A 79 -3.69 3.87 8.88
N ASN A 80 -3.75 4.18 10.17
CA ASN A 80 -3.24 3.29 11.22
C ASN A 80 -3.98 1.94 11.29
N ASN A 81 -5.27 1.93 10.98
CA ASN A 81 -6.03 0.69 10.93
C ASN A 81 -5.65 -0.17 9.72
N LEU A 82 -5.48 0.44 8.55
CA LEU A 82 -5.09 -0.27 7.33
C LEU A 82 -3.65 -0.78 7.40
N LEU A 83 -2.72 -0.01 7.96
CA LEU A 83 -1.32 -0.42 8.14
C LEU A 83 -1.11 -1.58 9.13
N LYS A 84 -2.15 -2.06 9.81
CA LYS A 84 -2.09 -3.31 10.58
C LYS A 84 -2.08 -4.56 9.70
N ASN A 85 -2.50 -4.41 8.45
CA ASN A 85 -2.42 -5.48 7.47
C ASN A 85 -1.00 -5.50 6.90
N ASP A 86 -0.31 -6.64 7.06
CA ASP A 86 1.09 -6.81 6.65
C ASP A 86 1.32 -6.65 5.14
N TYR A 87 0.28 -6.77 4.32
CA TYR A 87 0.35 -6.55 2.88
C TYR A 87 0.36 -5.08 2.48
N ILE A 88 -0.10 -4.18 3.35
CA ILE A 88 -0.21 -2.76 3.04
C ILE A 88 1.09 -2.03 3.40
N LYS A 89 1.72 -1.44 2.39
CA LYS A 89 2.94 -0.64 2.53
C LYS A 89 2.64 0.80 2.95
N ASN A 90 1.67 1.40 2.28
CA ASN A 90 1.27 2.78 2.55
C ASN A 90 -0.18 3.03 2.16
N VAL A 91 -0.76 4.10 2.71
CA VAL A 91 -2.12 4.55 2.35
C VAL A 91 -2.12 6.06 2.25
N THR A 92 -2.57 6.58 1.12
CA THR A 92 -2.81 8.01 0.91
C THR A 92 -4.31 8.29 0.97
N ILE A 93 -4.73 9.18 1.90
CA ILE A 93 -6.14 9.45 2.16
C ILE A 93 -6.45 10.89 1.82
N THR A 94 -7.37 11.10 0.86
CA THR A 94 -7.79 12.42 0.42
C THR A 94 -9.28 12.60 0.61
N LYS A 95 -9.67 13.65 1.37
CA LYS A 95 -11.04 14.13 1.49
C LYS A 95 -11.29 15.20 0.44
N LYS A 96 -12.34 15.05 -0.39
CA LYS A 96 -12.69 16.03 -1.44
C LYS A 96 -14.10 16.60 -1.23
N TYR A 97 -14.36 17.71 -1.89
CA TYR A 97 -15.66 18.36 -1.92
C TYR A 97 -16.78 17.37 -2.29
N GLY A 98 -17.98 17.57 -1.73
CA GLY A 98 -19.10 16.65 -1.90
C GLY A 98 -19.06 15.43 -0.98
N TYR A 99 -18.31 15.50 0.13
CA TYR A 99 -18.19 14.45 1.14
C TYR A 99 -17.63 13.13 0.58
N LYS A 100 -16.67 13.25 -0.35
CA LYS A 100 -16.00 12.13 -1.01
C LYS A 100 -14.69 11.80 -0.30
N LEU A 101 -14.42 10.49 -0.12
CA LEU A 101 -13.19 9.97 0.44
C LEU A 101 -12.48 9.14 -0.62
N TYR A 102 -11.20 9.39 -0.81
CA TYR A 102 -10.31 8.63 -1.70
C TYR A 102 -9.27 7.93 -0.85
N LEU A 103 -9.13 6.63 -1.04
CA LEU A 103 -8.14 5.76 -0.45
C LEU A 103 -7.27 5.22 -1.58
N ASP A 104 -6.03 5.63 -1.61
CA ASP A 104 -5.02 5.14 -2.53
C ASP A 104 -4.12 4.20 -1.75
N ILE A 105 -4.20 2.91 -2.07
CA ILE A 105 -3.53 1.83 -1.35
C ILE A 105 -2.22 1.49 -2.07
N GLU A 106 -1.15 1.39 -1.34
CA GLU A 106 0.12 0.86 -1.84
C GLU A 106 0.39 -0.46 -1.12
N GLU A 107 0.29 -1.56 -1.84
CA GLU A 107 0.61 -2.90 -1.33
C GLU A 107 2.11 -3.18 -1.46
N TYR A 108 2.65 -4.00 -0.55
CA TYR A 108 4.00 -4.52 -0.72
C TYR A 108 4.05 -5.46 -1.92
N LYS A 109 5.11 -5.34 -2.72
CA LYS A 109 5.38 -6.27 -3.81
C LYS A 109 5.65 -7.66 -3.27
N ILE A 110 4.97 -8.66 -3.82
CA ILE A 110 5.21 -10.07 -3.53
C ILE A 110 6.39 -10.51 -4.39
N ILE A 111 7.40 -11.07 -3.76
CA ILE A 111 8.61 -11.58 -4.44
C ILE A 111 8.38 -12.99 -4.93
N CYS A 112 7.92 -13.87 -4.03
CA CYS A 112 7.61 -15.25 -4.37
C CYS A 112 6.72 -15.91 -3.31
N TYR A 113 6.19 -17.08 -3.66
CA TYR A 113 5.52 -17.99 -2.75
C TYR A 113 6.45 -19.16 -2.43
N ASP A 114 6.80 -19.33 -1.17
CA ASP A 114 7.54 -20.49 -0.68
C ASP A 114 6.56 -21.63 -0.38
N LYS A 115 6.54 -22.60 -1.25
CA LYS A 115 5.65 -23.77 -1.16
C LYS A 115 5.95 -24.65 0.05
N ASN A 116 7.22 -24.69 0.49
CA ASN A 116 7.64 -25.60 1.56
C ASN A 116 7.09 -25.19 2.93
N ILE A 117 6.98 -23.87 3.16
CA ILE A 117 6.46 -23.31 4.41
C ILE A 117 5.10 -22.61 4.26
N ASN A 118 4.52 -22.63 3.06
CA ASN A 118 3.22 -22.01 2.73
C ASN A 118 3.17 -20.52 3.06
N LYS A 119 4.21 -19.77 2.69
CA LYS A 119 4.32 -18.33 2.95
C LYS A 119 4.62 -17.55 1.69
N LEU A 120 4.10 -16.33 1.62
CA LEU A 120 4.51 -15.33 0.64
C LEU A 120 5.66 -14.49 1.20
N TYR A 121 6.65 -14.21 0.36
CA TYR A 121 7.77 -13.34 0.68
C TYR A 121 7.50 -11.95 0.10
N LEU A 122 7.46 -10.95 0.96
CA LEU A 122 7.24 -9.57 0.58
C LEU A 122 8.57 -8.81 0.40
N GLU A 123 8.57 -7.76 -0.40
CA GLU A 123 9.75 -6.92 -0.67
C GLU A 123 10.39 -6.28 0.57
N ASN A 124 9.66 -6.22 1.69
CA ASN A 124 10.16 -5.71 2.97
C ASN A 124 10.81 -6.79 3.85
N GLY A 125 10.94 -8.03 3.33
CA GLY A 125 11.50 -9.17 4.04
C GLY A 125 10.52 -9.89 4.97
N LYS A 126 9.25 -9.51 5.03
CA LYS A 126 8.26 -10.26 5.80
C LYS A 126 7.83 -11.52 5.07
N LYS A 127 7.64 -12.60 5.85
CA LYS A 127 7.01 -13.85 5.41
C LYS A 127 5.58 -13.87 5.96
N VAL A 128 4.59 -13.81 5.08
CA VAL A 128 3.17 -13.73 5.46
C VAL A 128 2.39 -14.95 4.97
N ASP A 129 1.28 -15.28 5.65
CA ASP A 129 0.38 -16.32 5.20
C ASP A 129 -0.36 -15.88 3.94
N ASN A 130 -0.56 -16.79 2.98
CA ASN A 130 -1.32 -16.48 1.75
C ASN A 130 -2.84 -16.46 2.02
N ILE A 131 -3.30 -15.47 2.79
CA ILE A 131 -4.71 -15.32 3.17
C ILE A 131 -5.61 -14.85 2.04
N TYR A 132 -5.03 -14.31 0.97
CA TYR A 132 -5.75 -13.80 -0.20
C TYR A 132 -5.77 -14.78 -1.37
N ASN A 133 -5.24 -16.00 -1.19
CA ASN A 133 -5.13 -17.03 -2.23
C ASN A 133 -4.44 -16.52 -3.51
N ILE A 134 -3.34 -15.80 -3.34
CA ILE A 134 -2.57 -15.25 -4.45
C ILE A 134 -1.85 -16.41 -5.16
N THR A 135 -2.05 -16.53 -6.47
CA THR A 135 -1.56 -17.65 -7.29
C THR A 135 -0.62 -17.20 -8.42
N ASP A 136 -0.59 -15.93 -8.70
CA ASP A 136 0.19 -15.31 -9.79
C ASP A 136 1.58 -14.81 -9.37
N SER A 137 2.11 -15.33 -8.26
CA SER A 137 3.47 -15.06 -7.80
C SER A 137 4.41 -16.22 -8.15
N PRO A 138 5.71 -15.94 -8.42
CA PRO A 138 6.70 -17.00 -8.62
C PRO A 138 6.72 -18.00 -7.47
N ILE A 139 6.90 -19.28 -7.76
CA ILE A 139 7.04 -20.32 -6.75
C ILE A 139 8.53 -20.51 -6.44
N LEU A 140 8.92 -20.37 -5.18
CA LEU A 140 10.26 -20.76 -4.72
C LEU A 140 10.27 -22.28 -4.54
N VAL A 141 11.11 -22.96 -5.33
CA VAL A 141 11.11 -24.42 -5.44
C VAL A 141 11.85 -25.07 -4.29
N ASN A 142 12.98 -24.53 -3.90
CA ASN A 142 13.87 -25.07 -2.90
C ASN A 142 14.33 -24.03 -1.86
N ASP A 143 14.90 -24.50 -0.75
CA ASP A 143 15.39 -23.64 0.30
C ASP A 143 16.62 -22.84 -0.16
N ILE A 144 16.63 -21.55 0.14
CA ILE A 144 17.71 -20.61 -0.16
C ILE A 144 18.61 -20.33 1.05
N GLY A 145 18.31 -20.94 2.19
CA GLY A 145 19.12 -20.91 3.41
C GLY A 145 19.52 -19.49 3.86
N ASN A 146 20.81 -19.28 4.02
CA ASN A 146 21.37 -18.01 4.52
C ASN A 146 21.30 -16.86 3.49
N LEU A 147 20.94 -17.12 2.25
CA LEU A 147 20.81 -16.09 1.21
C LEU A 147 19.48 -15.31 1.28
N TYR A 148 18.60 -15.64 2.22
CA TYR A 148 17.25 -15.05 2.28
C TYR A 148 17.25 -13.52 2.22
N ASP A 149 18.02 -12.87 3.09
CA ASP A 149 18.02 -11.40 3.18
C ASP A 149 18.55 -10.78 1.88
N GLU A 150 19.62 -11.34 1.34
CA GLU A 150 20.21 -10.89 0.07
C GLU A 150 19.26 -11.15 -1.10
N PHE A 151 18.64 -12.32 -1.15
CA PHE A 151 17.63 -12.66 -2.16
C PHE A 151 16.51 -11.62 -2.19
N ILE A 152 15.92 -11.28 -1.04
CA ILE A 152 14.87 -10.27 -0.96
C ILE A 152 15.40 -8.90 -1.40
N ASP A 153 16.58 -8.50 -0.91
CA ASP A 153 17.18 -7.20 -1.24
C ASP A 153 17.50 -7.04 -2.74
N LYS A 154 17.78 -8.13 -3.41
CA LYS A 154 18.01 -8.12 -4.85
C LYS A 154 16.70 -8.24 -5.64
N PHE A 155 15.85 -9.23 -5.35
CA PHE A 155 14.61 -9.44 -6.10
C PHE A 155 13.60 -8.28 -5.96
N LYS A 156 13.63 -7.49 -4.88
CA LYS A 156 12.81 -6.26 -4.82
C LYS A 156 13.14 -5.23 -5.92
N LEU A 157 14.31 -5.33 -6.56
CA LEU A 157 14.76 -4.46 -7.66
C LEU A 157 14.24 -4.93 -9.02
N VAL A 158 13.65 -6.12 -9.10
CA VAL A 158 13.01 -6.63 -10.29
C VAL A 158 11.64 -5.98 -10.44
N ASP A 159 11.30 -5.55 -11.65
CA ASP A 159 10.02 -4.91 -11.93
C ASP A 159 8.86 -5.90 -11.72
N LYS A 160 7.73 -5.41 -11.21
CA LYS A 160 6.56 -6.25 -10.89
C LYS A 160 6.09 -7.05 -12.11
N GLU A 161 6.07 -6.44 -13.28
CA GLU A 161 5.64 -7.09 -14.53
C GLU A 161 6.57 -8.24 -14.94
N ILE A 162 7.86 -8.15 -14.63
CA ILE A 162 8.82 -9.24 -14.90
C ILE A 162 8.69 -10.35 -13.87
N LEU A 163 8.49 -10.00 -12.57
CA LEU A 163 8.21 -11.02 -11.55
C LEU A 163 6.99 -11.86 -11.91
N LEU A 164 5.92 -11.24 -12.39
CA LEU A 164 4.69 -11.95 -12.82
C LEU A 164 4.88 -12.87 -14.04
N LYS A 165 5.99 -12.72 -14.79
CA LYS A 165 6.36 -13.62 -15.88
C LYS A 165 7.15 -14.84 -15.42
N ILE A 166 7.60 -14.89 -14.18
CA ILE A 166 8.33 -16.02 -13.62
C ILE A 166 7.33 -17.00 -13.02
N SER A 167 7.39 -18.26 -13.43
CA SER A 167 6.60 -19.34 -12.81
C SER A 167 7.31 -19.91 -11.59
N GLU A 168 8.62 -20.18 -11.70
CA GLU A 168 9.38 -20.81 -10.63
C GLU A 168 10.77 -20.17 -10.47
N ILE A 169 11.23 -20.13 -9.23
CA ILE A 169 12.57 -19.68 -8.83
C ILE A 169 13.25 -20.86 -8.14
N GLU A 170 14.35 -21.33 -8.68
CA GLU A 170 15.13 -22.43 -8.14
C GLU A 170 16.55 -21.96 -7.81
N TYR A 171 17.02 -22.19 -6.60
CA TYR A 171 18.38 -21.93 -6.17
C TYR A 171 19.29 -23.06 -6.68
N VAL A 172 20.24 -22.75 -7.55
CA VAL A 172 21.12 -23.72 -8.25
C VAL A 172 22.58 -23.31 -8.16
N PRO A 173 23.18 -23.29 -6.93
CA PRO A 173 24.55 -22.86 -6.75
C PRO A 173 25.54 -23.78 -7.47
N VAL A 174 26.65 -23.19 -7.94
CA VAL A 174 27.79 -23.90 -8.50
C VAL A 174 29.06 -23.47 -7.74
N GLU A 175 30.19 -24.15 -7.96
CA GLU A 175 31.44 -23.84 -7.24
C GLU A 175 31.89 -22.39 -7.42
N VAL A 176 31.76 -21.87 -8.63
CA VAL A 176 32.17 -20.51 -9.00
C VAL A 176 31.12 -19.42 -8.74
N ASP A 177 29.87 -19.81 -8.51
CA ASP A 177 28.75 -18.88 -8.23
C ASP A 177 27.80 -19.48 -7.20
N LYS A 178 27.93 -19.01 -5.96
CA LYS A 178 27.07 -19.47 -4.84
C LYS A 178 25.73 -18.74 -4.78
N GLU A 179 25.52 -17.72 -5.61
CA GLU A 179 24.32 -16.88 -5.62
C GLU A 179 23.49 -17.12 -6.89
N ARG A 180 23.71 -18.24 -7.57
CA ARG A 180 23.09 -18.57 -8.87
C ARG A 180 21.68 -19.11 -8.68
N PHE A 181 20.77 -18.61 -9.53
CA PHE A 181 19.37 -19.04 -9.60
C PHE A 181 19.00 -19.44 -11.02
N LEU A 182 18.07 -20.37 -11.16
CA LEU A 182 17.35 -20.71 -12.37
C LEU A 182 15.93 -20.21 -12.23
N LEU A 183 15.49 -19.37 -13.17
CA LEU A 183 14.12 -18.90 -13.28
C LEU A 183 13.45 -19.62 -14.44
N ARG A 184 12.28 -20.21 -14.19
CA ARG A 184 11.41 -20.73 -15.24
C ARG A 184 10.37 -19.67 -15.54
N MET A 185 10.30 -19.27 -16.82
CA MET A 185 9.38 -18.23 -17.25
C MET A 185 8.05 -18.85 -17.72
N ASN A 186 6.96 -18.09 -17.65
CA ASN A 186 5.63 -18.54 -18.07
C ASN A 186 5.52 -18.85 -19.57
N ASP A 187 6.45 -18.32 -20.38
CA ASP A 187 6.57 -18.54 -21.82
C ASP A 187 7.50 -19.72 -22.21
N GLU A 188 7.84 -20.55 -21.20
CA GLU A 188 8.69 -21.75 -21.32
C GLU A 188 10.19 -21.46 -21.57
N ASN A 189 10.63 -20.21 -21.44
CA ASN A 189 12.04 -19.87 -21.39
C ASN A 189 12.66 -20.15 -20.02
N TYR A 190 13.98 -20.26 -19.98
CA TYR A 190 14.76 -20.44 -18.77
C TYR A 190 15.76 -19.31 -18.66
N VAL A 191 15.95 -18.78 -17.45
CA VAL A 191 16.93 -17.71 -17.20
C VAL A 191 17.85 -18.13 -16.06
N TYR A 192 19.15 -18.27 -16.35
CA TYR A 192 20.17 -18.35 -15.31
C TYR A 192 20.62 -16.96 -14.91
N ILE A 193 20.61 -16.67 -13.60
CA ILE A 193 20.99 -15.38 -13.08
C ILE A 193 21.67 -15.51 -11.73
N THR A 194 22.58 -14.59 -11.42
CA THR A 194 23.17 -14.42 -10.10
C THR A 194 22.61 -13.18 -9.40
N LEU A 195 22.51 -13.18 -8.09
CA LEU A 195 21.92 -12.07 -7.33
C LEU A 195 22.60 -10.74 -7.60
N SER A 196 23.92 -10.73 -7.80
CA SER A 196 24.67 -9.51 -8.12
C SER A 196 24.26 -8.86 -9.44
N LYS A 197 23.72 -9.62 -10.39
CA LYS A 197 23.27 -9.15 -11.71
C LYS A 197 21.75 -9.10 -11.87
N ILE A 198 20.98 -9.26 -10.81
CA ILE A 198 19.53 -9.41 -10.87
C ILE A 198 18.79 -8.31 -11.66
N LYS A 199 19.34 -7.08 -11.67
CA LYS A 199 18.77 -5.97 -12.45
C LYS A 199 18.74 -6.21 -13.96
N ASN A 200 19.59 -7.09 -14.48
CA ASN A 200 19.59 -7.44 -15.90
C ASN A 200 18.28 -8.15 -16.30
N LEU A 201 17.60 -8.76 -15.31
CA LEU A 201 16.31 -9.41 -15.54
C LEU A 201 15.22 -8.43 -16.01
N ASN A 202 15.31 -7.16 -15.64
CA ASN A 202 14.36 -6.13 -16.10
C ASN A 202 14.41 -5.90 -17.62
N LYS A 203 15.47 -6.38 -18.31
CA LYS A 203 15.58 -6.38 -19.75
C LYS A 203 15.00 -7.64 -20.42
N TYR A 204 14.30 -8.48 -19.65
CA TYR A 204 13.77 -9.73 -20.17
C TYR A 204 12.87 -9.53 -21.41
N ASN A 205 12.02 -8.51 -21.41
CA ASN A 205 11.15 -8.23 -22.55
C ASN A 205 11.94 -7.91 -23.81
N GLU A 206 13.01 -7.10 -23.71
CA GLU A 206 13.89 -6.76 -24.82
C GLU A 206 14.56 -8.02 -25.38
N ILE A 207 15.09 -8.89 -24.50
CA ILE A 207 15.73 -10.15 -24.89
C ILE A 207 14.72 -11.09 -25.56
N TYR A 208 13.50 -11.19 -24.99
CA TYR A 208 12.43 -12.01 -25.54
C TYR A 208 12.03 -11.58 -26.95
N ASP A 209 11.92 -10.28 -27.19
CA ASP A 209 11.60 -9.72 -28.49
C ASP A 209 12.70 -10.03 -29.52
N GLU A 210 13.98 -10.00 -29.13
CA GLU A 210 15.12 -10.37 -29.97
C GLU A 210 15.18 -11.88 -30.32
N MET A 211 14.53 -12.72 -29.50
CA MET A 211 14.42 -14.17 -29.74
C MET A 211 13.42 -14.52 -30.85
N ASP A 212 12.63 -13.57 -31.34
CA ASP A 212 11.66 -13.72 -32.43
C ASP A 212 10.70 -14.90 -32.22
N GLY A 213 10.17 -15.04 -31.02
CA GLY A 213 9.22 -16.10 -30.62
C GLY A 213 9.85 -17.48 -30.42
N LYS A 214 11.15 -17.61 -30.50
CA LYS A 214 11.85 -18.86 -30.19
C LYS A 214 12.01 -19.03 -28.69
N LYS A 215 12.10 -20.28 -28.26
CA LYS A 215 12.32 -20.64 -26.84
C LYS A 215 13.79 -20.99 -26.63
N GLY A 216 14.27 -20.71 -25.42
CA GLY A 216 15.67 -20.96 -25.14
C GLY A 216 16.06 -20.83 -23.69
N ILE A 217 17.35 -20.84 -23.46
CA ILE A 217 17.99 -20.61 -22.19
C ILE A 217 18.75 -19.29 -22.26
N ILE A 218 18.43 -18.38 -21.39
CA ILE A 218 19.02 -17.04 -21.29
C ILE A 218 20.03 -17.07 -20.14
N TYR A 219 21.29 -16.76 -20.41
CA TYR A 219 22.35 -16.72 -19.43
C TYR A 219 22.67 -15.27 -19.06
N LEU A 220 22.18 -14.82 -17.90
CA LEU A 220 22.47 -13.51 -17.34
C LEU A 220 23.46 -13.59 -16.15
N ASP A 221 23.86 -14.80 -15.78
CA ASP A 221 24.84 -15.09 -14.72
C ASP A 221 26.29 -14.91 -15.20
N SER A 222 26.67 -15.54 -16.30
CA SER A 222 28.05 -15.64 -16.79
C SER A 222 28.37 -14.73 -17.96
N GLY A 223 27.33 -14.41 -18.74
CA GLY A 223 27.54 -13.60 -19.95
C GLY A 223 26.30 -13.02 -20.53
N ASN A 224 25.73 -12.33 -21.08
CA ASN A 224 24.44 -11.96 -21.67
C ASN A 224 24.31 -12.64 -23.05
N TYR A 225 24.01 -13.91 -23.03
CA TYR A 225 23.82 -14.67 -24.29
C TYR A 225 22.59 -15.60 -24.17
N VAL A 226 22.07 -16.01 -25.30
CA VAL A 226 20.91 -16.88 -25.42
C VAL A 226 21.27 -18.15 -26.20
N GLU A 227 20.85 -19.29 -25.66
CA GLU A 227 20.92 -20.58 -26.35
C GLU A 227 19.50 -20.94 -26.79
N ILE A 228 19.24 -20.94 -28.08
CA ILE A 228 17.94 -21.29 -28.67
C ILE A 228 17.76 -22.80 -28.64
N LYS A 229 16.62 -23.25 -28.18
CA LYS A 229 16.21 -24.65 -28.30
C LYS A 229 15.64 -24.89 -29.70
N GLU A 230 16.18 -25.86 -30.40
CA GLU A 230 15.65 -26.33 -31.68
C GLU A 230 14.34 -27.12 -31.49
#